data_1922012c55f63387bbb3229dd54a808d
#
_entry.id   1922012c55f63387bbb3229dd54a808d
#
_cell.length_a   1.000
_cell.length_b   1.000
_cell.length_c   1.000
_cell.angle_alpha   90.00
_cell.angle_beta   90.00
_cell.angle_gamma   90.00
#
_symmetry.space_group_name_H-M   'P 1'
#
loop_
_entity.id
_entity.type
_entity.pdbx_description
1 polymer ?
#
loop_
_entity_poly.entity_id
_entity_poly.type
_entity_poly.pdbx_seq_one_letter_code
_entity_poly.pdbx_strand_id
1 'polypeptide(L)'
;MRLQGRKIAILVESDFYEPEIYYYQHRFAEEGAEAHFLSRLWGQPSIEFKGHELRAPLRCDESFEGIGDENLGQFAAVIVPSGMVSDRLRYTDDVEKLPPATEFMRRVFARPDIVKGIICHGMWLLAPTPELVRGRRVVVHNNLFGDVKNMGGIYVDADVVVDGDLVTGRAGTVFHLFARKIIDMLAGDTA
;
A
#
# COMPACT_ATOMS: atom_id res chain seq x y z
N MET A 1 -21.96 0.21 9.06
CA MET A 1 -20.88 0.36 8.07
C MET A 1 -20.20 1.70 8.32
N ARG A 2 -18.96 1.67 8.77
CA ARG A 2 -18.22 2.88 9.20
C ARG A 2 -17.61 3.66 8.04
N LEU A 3 -17.44 3.04 6.87
CA LEU A 3 -16.74 3.59 5.71
C LEU A 3 -17.61 3.67 4.45
N GLN A 4 -18.92 3.87 4.62
CA GLN A 4 -19.88 3.88 3.52
C GLN A 4 -19.44 4.79 2.36
N GLY A 5 -19.28 4.21 1.15
CA GLY A 5 -18.90 4.93 -0.07
C GLY A 5 -17.45 5.40 -0.13
N ARG A 6 -16.59 5.04 0.85
CA ARG A 6 -15.15 5.32 0.79
C ARG A 6 -14.47 4.38 -0.19
N LYS A 7 -13.54 4.89 -0.98
CA LYS A 7 -12.71 4.09 -1.89
C LYS A 7 -11.32 3.88 -1.27
N ILE A 8 -10.84 2.64 -1.34
CA ILE A 8 -9.51 2.26 -0.84
C ILE A 8 -8.74 1.64 -2.00
N ALA A 9 -7.68 2.30 -2.43
CA ALA A 9 -6.79 1.77 -3.45
C ALA A 9 -5.80 0.79 -2.82
N ILE A 10 -5.59 -0.36 -3.45
CA ILE A 10 -4.64 -1.39 -3.05
C ILE A 10 -3.77 -1.70 -4.26
N LEU A 11 -2.47 -1.44 -4.14
CA LEU A 11 -1.53 -1.77 -5.20
C LEU A 11 -1.38 -3.29 -5.30
N VAL A 12 -1.36 -3.81 -6.52
CA VAL A 12 -1.21 -5.25 -6.76
C VAL A 12 -0.23 -5.53 -7.90
N GLU A 13 0.45 -6.66 -7.79
CA GLU A 13 1.30 -7.26 -8.82
C GLU A 13 1.47 -8.75 -8.47
N SER A 14 2.05 -9.55 -9.34
CA SER A 14 2.28 -10.97 -9.08
C SER A 14 3.10 -11.21 -7.81
N ASP A 15 2.91 -12.37 -7.23
CA ASP A 15 3.45 -12.80 -5.94
C ASP A 15 2.94 -11.94 -4.76
N PHE A 16 1.70 -11.44 -4.87
CA PHE A 16 0.97 -10.88 -3.74
C PHE A 16 0.65 -11.97 -2.70
N TYR A 17 0.48 -11.56 -1.44
CA TYR A 17 0.11 -12.48 -0.37
C TYR A 17 -1.42 -12.65 -0.34
N GLU A 18 -1.92 -13.80 -0.81
CA GLU A 18 -3.35 -14.05 -1.04
C GLU A 18 -4.23 -13.84 0.20
N PRO A 19 -3.84 -14.35 1.40
CA PRO A 19 -4.66 -14.15 2.59
C PRO A 19 -4.92 -12.69 2.91
N GLU A 20 -3.92 -11.83 2.70
CA GLU A 20 -4.03 -10.38 2.92
C GLU A 20 -4.99 -9.73 1.92
N ILE A 21 -4.79 -9.97 0.62
CA ILE A 21 -5.56 -9.33 -0.45
C ILE A 21 -7.05 -9.72 -0.35
N TYR A 22 -7.34 -11.00 -0.15
CA TYR A 22 -8.71 -11.46 0.01
C TYR A 22 -9.35 -10.95 1.30
N TYR A 23 -8.59 -10.86 2.39
CA TYR A 23 -9.07 -10.25 3.62
C TYR A 23 -9.45 -8.79 3.41
N TYR A 24 -8.61 -8.00 2.74
CA TYR A 24 -8.91 -6.59 2.45
C TYR A 24 -10.19 -6.45 1.64
N GLN A 25 -10.36 -7.25 0.60
CA GLN A 25 -11.55 -7.23 -0.25
C GLN A 25 -12.83 -7.41 0.57
N HIS A 26 -12.86 -8.40 1.46
CA HIS A 26 -14.04 -8.69 2.29
C HIS A 26 -14.18 -7.71 3.45
N ARG A 27 -13.09 -7.43 4.13
CA ARG A 27 -13.12 -6.60 5.35
C ARG A 27 -13.52 -5.16 5.08
N PHE A 28 -13.02 -4.56 4.00
CA PHE A 28 -13.43 -3.22 3.62
C PHE A 28 -14.88 -3.19 3.13
N ALA A 29 -15.32 -4.20 2.40
CA ALA A 29 -16.72 -4.33 1.98
C ALA A 29 -17.68 -4.44 3.17
N GLU A 30 -17.33 -5.17 4.23
CA GLU A 30 -18.12 -5.23 5.49
C GLU A 30 -18.32 -3.85 6.12
N GLU A 31 -17.34 -2.94 5.97
CA GLU A 31 -17.44 -1.57 6.46
C GLU A 31 -18.13 -0.61 5.47
N GLY A 32 -18.53 -1.11 4.29
CA GLY A 32 -19.17 -0.31 3.24
C GLY A 32 -18.22 0.44 2.34
N ALA A 33 -16.92 0.15 2.40
CA ALA A 33 -15.93 0.70 1.50
C ALA A 33 -15.76 -0.15 0.23
N GLU A 34 -15.29 0.48 -0.84
CA GLU A 34 -14.95 -0.15 -2.11
C GLU A 34 -13.43 -0.36 -2.19
N ALA A 35 -13.00 -1.61 -2.37
CA ALA A 35 -11.60 -1.94 -2.61
C ALA A 35 -11.30 -1.90 -4.11
N HIS A 36 -10.36 -1.03 -4.51
CA HIS A 36 -9.90 -0.85 -5.88
C HIS A 36 -8.48 -1.41 -6.00
N PHE A 37 -8.29 -2.40 -6.85
CA PHE A 37 -6.97 -2.98 -7.12
C PHE A 37 -6.32 -2.23 -8.28
N LEU A 38 -5.17 -1.60 -8.01
CA LEU A 38 -4.44 -0.78 -8.97
C LEU A 38 -3.08 -1.39 -9.29
N SER A 39 -2.72 -1.40 -10.57
CA SER A 39 -1.39 -1.85 -10.99
C SER A 39 -0.87 -1.03 -12.18
N ARG A 40 0.34 -1.35 -12.64
CA ARG A 40 0.84 -0.97 -13.95
C ARG A 40 0.32 -1.97 -14.97
N LEU A 41 -0.54 -1.51 -15.88
CA LEU A 41 -1.18 -2.40 -16.87
C LEU A 41 -0.43 -2.49 -18.19
N TRP A 42 0.67 -1.74 -18.37
CA TRP A 42 1.50 -1.79 -19.60
C TRP A 42 0.69 -1.56 -20.88
N GLY A 43 -0.34 -0.69 -20.80
CA GLY A 43 -1.25 -0.40 -21.93
C GLY A 43 -2.28 -1.50 -22.21
N GLN A 44 -2.36 -2.54 -21.42
CA GLN A 44 -3.37 -3.59 -21.52
C GLN A 44 -4.67 -3.18 -20.81
N PRO A 45 -5.83 -3.66 -21.24
CA PRO A 45 -7.11 -3.37 -20.56
C PRO A 45 -7.23 -4.09 -19.20
N SER A 46 -6.53 -5.18 -19.00
CA SER A 46 -6.44 -5.89 -17.71
C SER A 46 -5.26 -6.86 -17.72
N ILE A 47 -4.77 -7.20 -16.54
CA ILE A 47 -3.75 -8.24 -16.30
C ILE A 47 -4.25 -9.18 -15.22
N GLU A 48 -3.98 -10.47 -15.36
CA GLU A 48 -4.18 -11.45 -14.31
C GLU A 48 -2.86 -11.72 -13.59
N PHE A 49 -2.78 -11.33 -12.33
CA PHE A 49 -1.66 -11.60 -11.46
C PHE A 49 -1.85 -12.93 -10.72
N LYS A 50 -0.75 -13.53 -10.27
CA LYS A 50 -0.76 -14.78 -9.50
C LYS A 50 -0.21 -14.52 -8.09
N GLY A 51 -0.90 -15.01 -7.10
CA GLY A 51 -0.44 -14.93 -5.72
C GLY A 51 0.79 -15.77 -5.43
N HIS A 52 1.40 -15.55 -4.26
CA HIS A 52 2.64 -16.21 -3.85
C HIS A 52 2.44 -17.63 -3.32
N GLU A 53 1.44 -17.82 -2.44
CA GLU A 53 1.25 -19.07 -1.69
C GLU A 53 0.53 -20.15 -2.52
N LEU A 54 -0.61 -19.81 -3.08
CA LEU A 54 -1.53 -20.72 -3.74
C LEU A 54 -1.55 -20.55 -5.26
N ARG A 55 -0.83 -19.59 -5.78
CA ARG A 55 -0.89 -19.17 -7.21
C ARG A 55 -2.31 -18.79 -7.64
N ALA A 56 -3.14 -18.37 -6.68
CA ALA A 56 -4.51 -17.95 -6.97
C ALA A 56 -4.52 -16.69 -7.84
N PRO A 57 -5.39 -16.63 -8.86
CA PRO A 57 -5.43 -15.51 -9.77
C PRO A 57 -6.13 -14.28 -9.16
N LEU A 58 -5.64 -13.09 -9.50
CA LEU A 58 -6.31 -11.82 -9.25
C LEU A 58 -6.29 -11.00 -10.54
N ARG A 59 -7.47 -10.71 -11.07
CA ARG A 59 -7.58 -9.83 -12.22
C ARG A 59 -7.56 -8.37 -11.75
N CYS A 60 -6.74 -7.56 -12.41
CA CYS A 60 -6.65 -6.12 -12.23
C CYS A 60 -6.92 -5.44 -13.57
N ASP A 61 -7.86 -4.50 -13.60
CA ASP A 61 -8.26 -3.72 -14.78
C ASP A 61 -8.24 -2.20 -14.51
N GLU A 62 -7.70 -1.80 -13.35
CA GLU A 62 -7.48 -0.41 -13.01
C GLU A 62 -5.97 -0.09 -12.96
N SER A 63 -5.56 1.04 -13.58
CA SER A 63 -4.17 1.49 -13.58
C SER A 63 -3.98 2.74 -12.74
N PHE A 64 -2.93 2.77 -11.93
CA PHE A 64 -2.51 3.98 -11.24
C PHE A 64 -1.86 5.00 -12.20
N GLU A 65 -1.37 4.58 -13.37
CA GLU A 65 -0.65 5.46 -14.32
C GLU A 65 -1.56 6.55 -14.91
N GLY A 66 -2.87 6.26 -15.04
CA GLY A 66 -3.86 7.22 -15.56
C GLY A 66 -4.50 8.12 -14.51
N ILE A 67 -4.13 8.01 -13.23
CA ILE A 67 -4.74 8.80 -12.16
C ILE A 67 -3.98 10.13 -12.03
N GLY A 68 -4.60 11.24 -12.47
CA GLY A 68 -4.10 12.58 -12.25
C GLY A 68 -4.26 13.05 -10.78
N ASP A 69 -3.57 14.12 -10.40
CA ASP A 69 -3.59 14.65 -9.02
C ASP A 69 -4.98 15.07 -8.57
N GLU A 70 -5.80 15.57 -9.51
CA GLU A 70 -7.19 15.93 -9.28
C GLU A 70 -8.08 14.74 -8.90
N ASN A 71 -7.70 13.53 -9.34
CA ASN A 71 -8.44 12.31 -9.09
C ASN A 71 -7.91 11.49 -7.90
N LEU A 72 -6.76 11.85 -7.34
CA LEU A 72 -6.22 11.17 -6.14
C LEU A 72 -7.17 11.28 -4.95
N GLY A 73 -7.83 12.41 -4.79
CA GLY A 73 -8.78 12.66 -3.69
C GLY A 73 -10.02 11.76 -3.68
N GLN A 74 -10.23 10.94 -4.70
CA GLN A 74 -11.29 9.93 -4.66
C GLN A 74 -10.99 8.79 -3.66
N PHE A 75 -9.71 8.56 -3.33
CA PHE A 75 -9.31 7.50 -2.41
C PHE A 75 -9.16 8.03 -0.99
N ALA A 76 -9.79 7.38 -0.04
CA ALA A 76 -9.61 7.64 1.39
C ALA A 76 -8.30 7.04 1.93
N ALA A 77 -7.85 5.94 1.33
CA ALA A 77 -6.56 5.33 1.63
C ALA A 77 -5.92 4.71 0.39
N VAL A 78 -4.58 4.62 0.40
CA VAL A 78 -3.79 3.86 -0.57
C VAL A 78 -2.91 2.88 0.19
N ILE A 79 -2.98 1.59 -0.17
CA ILE A 79 -2.27 0.50 0.49
C ILE A 79 -1.21 -0.10 -0.44
N VAL A 80 0.02 -0.21 0.07
CA VAL A 80 1.08 -1.03 -0.52
C VAL A 80 1.16 -2.31 0.31
N PRO A 81 0.73 -3.46 -0.24
CA PRO A 81 0.58 -4.69 0.52
C PRO A 81 1.91 -5.43 0.71
N SER A 82 1.84 -6.55 1.42
CA SER A 82 2.95 -7.48 1.60
C SER A 82 3.20 -8.34 0.35
N GLY A 83 4.11 -9.31 0.47
CA GLY A 83 4.56 -10.12 -0.65
C GLY A 83 5.63 -9.41 -1.48
N MET A 84 5.71 -9.73 -2.77
CA MET A 84 6.71 -9.19 -3.69
C MET A 84 6.17 -8.05 -4.57
N VAL A 85 4.98 -7.53 -4.25
CA VAL A 85 4.30 -6.47 -5.04
C VAL A 85 5.20 -5.25 -5.19
N SER A 86 5.80 -4.78 -4.11
CA SER A 86 6.67 -3.60 -4.12
C SER A 86 7.95 -3.82 -4.95
N ASP A 87 8.54 -5.01 -4.88
CA ASP A 87 9.74 -5.34 -5.66
C ASP A 87 9.44 -5.26 -7.16
N ARG A 88 8.32 -5.86 -7.59
CA ARG A 88 7.90 -5.85 -9.00
C ARG A 88 7.48 -4.48 -9.49
N LEU A 89 6.73 -3.71 -8.69
CA LEU A 89 6.29 -2.37 -9.04
C LEU A 89 7.41 -1.32 -9.02
N ARG A 90 8.56 -1.63 -8.42
CA ARG A 90 9.77 -0.78 -8.47
C ARG A 90 10.48 -0.81 -9.82
N TYR A 91 10.06 -1.62 -10.75
CA TYR A 91 10.68 -1.67 -12.06
C TYR A 91 10.51 -0.34 -12.81
N THR A 92 11.61 0.12 -13.41
CA THR A 92 11.64 1.25 -14.35
C THR A 92 12.52 0.90 -15.54
N ASP A 93 12.14 1.35 -16.72
CA ASP A 93 12.93 1.20 -17.95
C ASP A 93 14.08 2.24 -18.02
N ASP A 94 13.97 3.31 -17.25
CA ASP A 94 14.91 4.43 -17.23
C ASP A 94 15.35 4.67 -15.78
N VAL A 95 16.61 4.33 -15.49
CA VAL A 95 17.16 4.42 -14.13
C VAL A 95 17.29 5.86 -13.61
N GLU A 96 17.22 6.85 -14.51
CA GLU A 96 17.22 8.27 -14.13
C GLU A 96 15.84 8.78 -13.71
N LYS A 97 14.81 7.94 -13.86
CA LYS A 97 13.43 8.27 -13.47
C LYS A 97 12.94 7.40 -12.33
N LEU A 98 12.09 7.98 -11.51
CA LEU A 98 11.39 7.18 -10.50
C LEU A 98 10.51 6.11 -11.17
N PRO A 99 10.45 4.89 -10.59
CA PRO A 99 9.48 3.90 -11.00
C PRO A 99 8.06 4.49 -10.97
N PRO A 100 7.19 4.18 -11.94
CA PRO A 100 5.85 4.77 -12.01
C PRO A 100 5.02 4.60 -10.72
N ALA A 101 5.11 3.44 -10.06
CA ALA A 101 4.42 3.22 -8.79
C ALA A 101 5.01 4.02 -7.62
N THR A 102 6.34 4.24 -7.61
CA THR A 102 7.00 5.11 -6.62
C THR A 102 6.57 6.56 -6.83
N GLU A 103 6.51 7.02 -8.08
CA GLU A 103 6.02 8.36 -8.41
C GLU A 103 4.54 8.53 -8.03
N PHE A 104 3.70 7.52 -8.27
CA PHE A 104 2.32 7.53 -7.79
C PHE A 104 2.25 7.69 -6.27
N MET A 105 3.04 6.91 -5.52
CA MET A 105 3.09 7.02 -4.05
C MET A 105 3.63 8.38 -3.58
N ARG A 106 4.63 8.95 -4.27
CA ARG A 106 5.12 10.30 -3.96
C ARG A 106 4.00 11.34 -4.02
N ARG A 107 3.13 11.27 -5.04
CA ARG A 107 1.95 12.14 -5.16
C ARG A 107 0.91 11.86 -4.08
N VAL A 108 0.70 10.59 -3.71
CA VAL A 108 -0.17 10.20 -2.60
C VAL A 108 0.34 10.76 -1.27
N PHE A 109 1.66 10.73 -1.03
CA PHE A 109 2.26 11.29 0.18
C PHE A 109 2.13 12.82 0.28
N ALA A 110 1.99 13.53 -0.83
CA ALA A 110 1.71 14.96 -0.85
C ALA A 110 0.27 15.31 -0.39
N ARG A 111 -0.59 14.31 -0.19
CA ARG A 111 -2.00 14.46 0.19
C ARG A 111 -2.22 13.99 1.65
N PRO A 112 -2.20 14.88 2.65
CA PRO A 112 -2.38 14.50 4.06
C PRO A 112 -3.80 13.97 4.39
N ASP A 113 -4.76 14.21 3.51
CA ASP A 113 -6.13 13.72 3.61
C ASP A 113 -6.31 12.25 3.17
N ILE A 114 -5.27 11.65 2.57
CA ILE A 114 -5.27 10.23 2.19
C ILE A 114 -4.44 9.44 3.20
N VAL A 115 -4.99 8.38 3.77
CA VAL A 115 -4.24 7.46 4.64
C VAL A 115 -3.30 6.59 3.79
N LYS A 116 -2.02 6.52 4.17
CA LYS A 116 -1.02 5.65 3.54
C LYS A 116 -0.87 4.39 4.38
N GLY A 117 -1.19 3.26 3.80
CA GLY A 117 -0.97 1.96 4.43
C GLY A 117 0.20 1.24 3.77
N ILE A 118 1.22 0.86 4.55
CA ILE A 118 2.39 0.15 4.02
C ILE A 118 2.72 -1.01 4.95
N ILE A 119 2.71 -2.23 4.43
CA ILE A 119 2.92 -3.41 5.27
C ILE A 119 4.06 -4.27 4.74
N CYS A 120 4.87 -4.83 5.67
CA CYS A 120 5.88 -5.83 5.39
C CYS A 120 6.93 -5.32 4.38
N HIS A 121 7.06 -6.00 3.24
CA HIS A 121 7.95 -5.62 2.13
C HIS A 121 7.44 -4.43 1.30
N GLY A 122 6.21 -3.97 1.53
CA GLY A 122 5.64 -2.79 0.87
C GLY A 122 6.52 -1.54 0.95
N MET A 123 7.32 -1.44 2.02
CA MET A 123 8.25 -0.32 2.23
C MET A 123 9.32 -0.20 1.12
N TRP A 124 9.69 -1.28 0.45
CA TRP A 124 10.66 -1.23 -0.65
C TRP A 124 10.22 -0.33 -1.81
N LEU A 125 8.91 -0.17 -2.00
CA LEU A 125 8.39 0.73 -3.03
C LEU A 125 8.84 2.18 -2.82
N LEU A 126 9.06 2.58 -1.56
CA LEU A 126 9.48 3.94 -1.19
C LEU A 126 11.01 4.12 -1.11
N ALA A 127 11.80 3.05 -1.26
CA ALA A 127 13.26 3.17 -1.16
C ALA A 127 13.89 4.19 -2.11
N PRO A 128 13.37 4.42 -3.34
CA PRO A 128 13.87 5.49 -4.22
C PRO A 128 13.50 6.91 -3.75
N THR A 129 12.60 7.06 -2.78
CA THR A 129 12.10 8.35 -2.23
C THR A 129 12.20 8.36 -0.70
N PRO A 130 13.43 8.25 -0.13
CA PRO A 130 13.63 8.10 1.32
C PRO A 130 13.11 9.28 2.14
N GLU A 131 12.95 10.46 1.53
CA GLU A 131 12.39 11.66 2.15
C GLU A 131 10.95 11.45 2.64
N LEU A 132 10.19 10.53 2.04
CA LEU A 132 8.82 10.23 2.45
C LEU A 132 8.74 9.50 3.80
N VAL A 133 9.84 8.85 4.19
CA VAL A 133 9.95 8.05 5.42
C VAL A 133 10.86 8.71 6.45
N ARG A 134 11.71 9.63 6.03
CA ARG A 134 12.68 10.28 6.92
C ARG A 134 12.02 10.94 8.13
N GLY A 135 12.48 10.55 9.33
CA GLY A 135 11.94 11.03 10.59
C GLY A 135 10.57 10.46 10.98
N ARG A 136 9.94 9.65 10.13
CA ARG A 136 8.66 8.99 10.43
C ARG A 136 8.90 7.74 11.28
N ARG A 137 8.00 7.51 12.25
CA ARG A 137 7.97 6.27 13.04
C ARG A 137 7.31 5.18 12.20
N VAL A 138 8.02 4.06 11.98
CA VAL A 138 7.55 2.98 11.12
C VAL A 138 7.94 1.62 11.65
N VAL A 139 7.19 0.60 11.23
CA VAL A 139 7.57 -0.81 11.35
C VAL A 139 7.54 -1.45 9.97
N VAL A 140 8.42 -2.42 9.76
CA VAL A 140 8.54 -3.18 8.52
C VAL A 140 8.90 -4.62 8.84
N HIS A 141 8.88 -5.49 7.84
CA HIS A 141 9.43 -6.83 7.99
C HIS A 141 10.89 -6.78 8.47
N ASN A 142 11.28 -7.73 9.31
CA ASN A 142 12.60 -7.73 9.92
C ASN A 142 13.76 -7.67 8.91
N ASN A 143 13.57 -8.17 7.71
CA ASN A 143 14.56 -8.09 6.63
C ASN A 143 14.85 -6.65 6.18
N LEU A 144 13.89 -5.72 6.36
CA LEU A 144 13.96 -4.34 5.89
C LEU A 144 14.37 -3.35 6.99
N PHE A 145 14.73 -3.82 8.17
CA PHE A 145 15.18 -2.95 9.26
C PHE A 145 16.33 -2.04 8.84
N GLY A 146 17.32 -2.61 8.14
CA GLY A 146 18.46 -1.84 7.61
C GLY A 146 18.04 -0.81 6.56
N ASP A 147 17.09 -1.16 5.69
CA ASP A 147 16.58 -0.25 4.66
C ASP A 147 15.89 0.96 5.28
N VAL A 148 15.00 0.74 6.25
CA VAL A 148 14.34 1.84 6.99
C VAL A 148 15.35 2.76 7.65
N LYS A 149 16.38 2.20 8.27
CA LYS A 149 17.46 2.99 8.87
C LYS A 149 18.21 3.83 7.83
N ASN A 150 18.51 3.25 6.67
CA ASN A 150 19.17 3.96 5.56
C ASN A 150 18.28 5.06 4.97
N MET A 151 16.97 4.87 4.96
CA MET A 151 15.99 5.89 4.55
C MET A 151 15.80 7.00 5.60
N GLY A 152 16.40 6.86 6.79
CA GLY A 152 16.27 7.81 7.90
C GLY A 152 14.95 7.70 8.66
N GLY A 153 14.23 6.59 8.52
CA GLY A 153 13.04 6.28 9.31
C GLY A 153 13.40 5.88 10.74
N ILE A 154 12.46 6.07 11.67
CA ILE A 154 12.57 5.68 13.07
C ILE A 154 11.85 4.34 13.24
N TYR A 155 12.62 3.27 13.31
CA TYR A 155 12.03 1.93 13.48
C TYR A 155 11.43 1.78 14.88
N VAL A 156 10.20 1.27 14.94
CA VAL A 156 9.48 0.94 16.17
C VAL A 156 9.18 -0.56 16.18
N ASP A 157 9.57 -1.24 17.26
CA ASP A 157 9.32 -2.66 17.42
C ASP A 157 7.88 -2.91 17.89
N ALA A 158 6.94 -2.98 16.92
CA ALA A 158 5.52 -3.23 17.13
C ALA A 158 4.94 -3.97 15.91
N ASP A 159 3.75 -4.53 16.06
CA ASP A 159 3.06 -5.17 14.93
C ASP A 159 2.51 -4.15 13.94
N VAL A 160 2.00 -3.03 14.45
CA VAL A 160 1.47 -1.92 13.65
C VAL A 160 1.89 -0.61 14.29
N VAL A 161 2.31 0.34 13.47
CA VAL A 161 2.67 1.70 13.88
C VAL A 161 1.85 2.70 13.08
N VAL A 162 1.33 3.71 13.79
CA VAL A 162 0.67 4.87 13.19
C VAL A 162 1.54 6.10 13.44
N ASP A 163 1.79 6.87 12.40
CA ASP A 163 2.49 8.14 12.46
C ASP A 163 1.75 9.16 11.55
N GLY A 164 0.89 9.98 12.13
CA GLY A 164 0.04 10.87 11.38
C GLY A 164 -0.86 10.12 10.40
N ASP A 165 -0.69 10.37 9.11
CA ASP A 165 -1.43 9.77 8.01
C ASP A 165 -0.83 8.45 7.47
N LEU A 166 0.26 7.97 8.09
CA LEU A 166 0.97 6.74 7.70
C LEU A 166 0.71 5.62 8.71
N VAL A 167 0.19 4.51 8.23
CA VAL A 167 0.05 3.25 8.95
C VAL A 167 1.04 2.25 8.39
N THR A 168 1.87 1.65 9.24
CA THR A 168 2.79 0.60 8.82
C THR A 168 2.55 -0.69 9.58
N GLY A 169 2.72 -1.83 8.91
CA GLY A 169 2.58 -3.18 9.48
C GLY A 169 3.86 -4.00 9.34
N ARG A 170 4.18 -4.81 10.35
CA ARG A 170 5.42 -5.59 10.40
C ARG A 170 5.48 -6.65 9.30
N ALA A 171 4.46 -7.47 9.17
CA ALA A 171 4.46 -8.65 8.32
C ALA A 171 3.08 -8.93 7.73
N GLY A 172 3.04 -9.70 6.65
CA GLY A 172 1.79 -10.12 6.03
C GLY A 172 0.82 -10.77 7.03
N THR A 173 1.33 -11.51 8.02
CA THR A 173 0.51 -12.19 9.02
C THR A 173 -0.27 -11.26 9.97
N VAL A 174 0.10 -9.98 10.06
CA VAL A 174 -0.61 -8.98 10.90
C VAL A 174 -1.56 -8.09 10.08
N PHE A 175 -1.88 -8.46 8.85
CA PHE A 175 -2.75 -7.69 7.95
C PHE A 175 -4.08 -7.30 8.61
N HIS A 176 -4.62 -8.15 9.47
CA HIS A 176 -5.90 -7.92 10.16
C HIS A 176 -5.83 -6.78 11.19
N LEU A 177 -4.70 -6.63 11.91
CA LEU A 177 -4.44 -5.51 12.82
C LEU A 177 -4.21 -4.22 12.02
N PHE A 178 -3.45 -4.33 10.95
CA PHE A 178 -3.14 -3.23 10.05
C PHE A 178 -4.40 -2.67 9.38
N ALA A 179 -5.26 -3.52 8.80
CA ALA A 179 -6.51 -3.09 8.19
C ALA A 179 -7.45 -2.45 9.22
N ARG A 180 -7.53 -3.01 10.44
CA ARG A 180 -8.31 -2.43 11.53
C ARG A 180 -7.88 -1.01 11.82
N LYS A 181 -6.56 -0.75 11.92
CA LYS A 181 -6.03 0.60 12.18
C LYS A 181 -6.40 1.58 11.06
N ILE A 182 -6.33 1.17 9.79
CA ILE A 182 -6.76 2.00 8.67
C ILE A 182 -8.27 2.32 8.78
N ILE A 183 -9.08 1.31 9.08
CA ILE A 183 -10.54 1.49 9.25
C ILE A 183 -10.83 2.47 10.39
N ASP A 184 -10.20 2.31 11.54
CA ASP A 184 -10.39 3.17 12.72
C ASP A 184 -10.02 4.63 12.38
N MET A 185 -8.89 4.85 11.72
CA MET A 185 -8.48 6.19 11.27
C MET A 185 -9.48 6.82 10.30
N LEU A 186 -9.95 6.06 9.31
CA LEU A 186 -10.90 6.56 8.31
C LEU A 186 -12.29 6.82 8.90
N ALA A 187 -12.67 6.09 9.94
CA ALA A 187 -13.92 6.29 10.68
C ALA A 187 -13.85 7.46 11.68
N GLY A 188 -12.66 8.00 11.96
CA GLY A 188 -12.45 9.01 12.97
C GLY A 188 -12.45 8.46 14.40
N ASP A 189 -12.33 7.15 14.56
CA ASP A 189 -12.22 6.48 15.85
C ASP A 189 -10.76 6.62 16.35
N THR A 190 -10.48 7.68 17.08
CA THR A 190 -9.18 7.85 17.76
C THR A 190 -9.10 6.89 18.94
N ALA A 191 -8.12 5.96 18.90
CA ALA A 191 -7.77 5.14 20.06
C ALA A 191 -6.96 5.94 21.06
#